data_3320a931113c324b22a5a3afcdd99979
#
_entry.id   3320a931113c324b22a5a3afcdd99979
#
_cell.length_a   1.000
_cell.length_b   1.000
_cell.length_c   1.000
_cell.angle_alpha   90.00
_cell.angle_beta   90.00
_cell.angle_gamma   90.00
#
_symmetry.space_group_name_H-M   'P 1'
#
loop_
_entity.id
_entity.type
_entity.pdbx_description
1 polymer ?
#
loop_
_entity_poly.entity_id
_entity_poly.type
_entity_poly.pdbx_seq_one_letter_code
_entity_poly.pdbx_strand_id
1 'polypeptide(L)'
;MVSMTLSIVADAAAKNPVVNADNDVMKLTFLGTGAPRPSTERYGPSILIEAGHHRILVDAGPGMRERLFEAGGFEAISGVDHVLVTHLHFDHTVSISSAWLSGWLFGRRVPLVVQGPSGIKSMMEHIQKAYQWDIDYRVMVGVPVEGSELVVKEVSEGVILEQQGLRITAFQVEHMPVDLKTRELLGLRGETLGYRVDYKGHSVVFSGDTKTSTKSDILKYGQGVDLLIHEVQVPSPGATPEANLANVSLSVHSTPAEVGFVFAKSRPKMAIYSHIIPPGTTAEDLTKLTRPYYDGPLTVAHDFMEITLSGDEIIIGDREKQGDGKFEDSKVLDE
;
A
#
# COMPACT_ATOMS: atom_id res chain seq x y z
N MET A 1 -4.75 57.84 8.60
CA MET A 1 -5.35 56.98 7.57
C MET A 1 -4.25 56.66 6.58
N VAL A 2 -3.63 55.51 6.71
CA VAL A 2 -2.64 55.01 5.75
C VAL A 2 -3.33 53.86 5.04
N SER A 3 -3.60 54.05 3.75
CA SER A 3 -4.19 53.03 2.89
C SER A 3 -3.10 52.05 2.49
N MET A 4 -3.17 50.84 3.01
CA MET A 4 -2.39 49.72 2.54
C MET A 4 -3.15 49.07 1.38
N THR A 5 -2.69 49.27 0.18
CA THR A 5 -3.12 48.52 -1.00
C THR A 5 -2.43 47.16 -1.00
N LEU A 6 -3.23 46.11 -0.71
CA LEU A 6 -2.81 44.73 -0.83
C LEU A 6 -2.80 44.37 -2.34
N SER A 7 -1.63 44.22 -2.93
CA SER A 7 -1.50 43.67 -4.26
C SER A 7 -1.52 42.19 -4.20
N ILE A 8 -2.66 41.59 -4.60
CA ILE A 8 -2.76 40.13 -4.81
C ILE A 8 -2.07 39.83 -6.13
N VAL A 9 -0.92 39.18 -6.07
CA VAL A 9 -0.32 38.53 -7.23
C VAL A 9 -0.92 37.12 -7.29
N ALA A 10 -1.97 36.97 -8.10
CA ALA A 10 -2.42 35.67 -8.57
C ALA A 10 -1.55 35.28 -9.75
N ASP A 11 -0.70 34.32 -9.64
CA ASP A 11 -0.43 33.28 -10.65
C ASP A 11 0.73 32.38 -10.22
N ALA A 12 0.40 31.27 -9.62
CA ALA A 12 1.20 30.06 -9.68
C ALA A 12 0.24 28.89 -9.71
N ALA A 13 -0.27 28.59 -10.89
CA ALA A 13 -0.85 27.26 -11.13
C ALA A 13 0.25 26.24 -10.83
N ALA A 14 0.19 25.62 -9.65
CA ALA A 14 1.07 24.57 -9.26
C ALA A 14 0.86 23.42 -10.26
N LYS A 15 1.74 23.35 -11.26
CA LYS A 15 1.86 22.16 -12.12
C LYS A 15 2.36 21.05 -11.23
N ASN A 16 1.56 19.99 -11.05
CA ASN A 16 2.11 18.73 -10.58
C ASN A 16 3.36 18.44 -11.43
N PRO A 17 4.48 17.97 -10.83
CA PRO A 17 5.67 17.66 -11.59
C PRO A 17 5.29 16.69 -12.70
N VAL A 18 5.59 17.05 -13.93
CA VAL A 18 5.33 16.25 -15.13
C VAL A 18 6.26 15.04 -15.03
N VAL A 19 5.79 13.95 -14.44
CA VAL A 19 6.34 12.64 -14.72
C VAL A 19 6.06 12.42 -16.22
N ASN A 20 7.09 12.11 -16.99
CA ASN A 20 6.95 11.86 -18.42
C ASN A 20 5.88 10.77 -18.62
N ALA A 21 4.70 11.16 -19.05
CA ALA A 21 3.49 10.32 -19.16
C ALA A 21 3.59 9.23 -20.24
N ASP A 22 4.70 9.15 -20.96
CA ASP A 22 4.93 8.24 -22.10
C ASP A 22 5.79 7.03 -21.80
N ASN A 23 6.19 6.82 -20.54
CA ASN A 23 6.95 5.62 -20.20
C ASN A 23 6.00 4.48 -19.86
N ASP A 24 6.07 3.39 -20.65
CA ASP A 24 5.43 2.11 -20.37
C ASP A 24 6.12 1.40 -19.18
N VAL A 25 6.41 2.15 -18.12
CA VAL A 25 7.15 1.71 -16.93
C VAL A 25 6.22 1.72 -15.73
N MET A 26 6.25 0.64 -14.96
CA MET A 26 5.62 0.58 -13.65
C MET A 26 6.71 0.38 -12.59
N LYS A 27 6.72 1.20 -11.56
CA LYS A 27 7.64 1.10 -10.44
C LYS A 27 6.89 0.77 -9.16
N LEU A 28 7.51 -0.07 -8.34
CA LEU A 28 7.04 -0.38 -7.00
C LEU A 28 8.14 -0.04 -6.00
N THR A 29 7.80 0.69 -4.95
CA THR A 29 8.70 0.93 -3.81
C THR A 29 8.07 0.35 -2.55
N PHE A 30 8.75 -0.59 -1.89
CA PHE A 30 8.30 -1.16 -0.63
C PHE A 30 8.64 -0.18 0.49
N LEU A 31 7.65 0.57 0.96
CA LEU A 31 7.81 1.55 2.04
C LEU A 31 7.85 0.85 3.41
N GLY A 32 7.15 -0.28 3.53
CA GLY A 32 7.14 -1.12 4.71
C GLY A 32 6.76 -2.55 4.37
N THR A 33 7.50 -3.50 4.93
CA THR A 33 7.40 -4.93 4.65
C THR A 33 7.13 -5.76 5.90
N GLY A 34 6.89 -5.07 7.03
CA GLY A 34 6.58 -5.67 8.33
C GLY A 34 5.10 -5.97 8.51
N ALA A 35 4.74 -6.26 9.74
CA ALA A 35 3.43 -6.72 10.20
C ALA A 35 3.05 -5.93 11.48
N PRO A 36 1.95 -6.26 12.20
CA PRO A 36 1.51 -5.49 13.37
C PRO A 36 2.57 -5.32 14.47
N ARG A 37 3.53 -6.26 14.56
CA ARG A 37 4.59 -6.19 15.56
C ARG A 37 5.58 -5.06 15.20
N PRO A 38 5.82 -4.10 16.11
CA PRO A 38 6.74 -2.99 15.84
C PRO A 38 8.16 -3.48 15.50
N SER A 39 8.75 -2.86 14.49
CA SER A 39 10.14 -3.06 14.09
C SER A 39 10.70 -1.74 13.57
N THR A 40 11.98 -1.51 13.76
CA THR A 40 12.71 -0.38 13.17
C THR A 40 13.36 -0.74 11.83
N GLU A 41 13.40 -2.01 11.49
CA GLU A 41 13.96 -2.53 10.24
C GLU A 41 12.90 -2.73 9.17
N ARG A 42 11.68 -3.13 9.59
CA ARG A 42 10.52 -3.35 8.74
C ARG A 42 9.35 -2.58 9.28
N TYR A 43 8.97 -1.51 8.61
CA TYR A 43 7.79 -0.72 8.94
C TYR A 43 6.51 -1.45 8.52
N GLY A 44 5.35 -0.94 8.96
CA GLY A 44 4.06 -1.55 8.63
C GLY A 44 3.79 -1.60 7.12
N PRO A 45 2.93 -2.53 6.66
CA PRO A 45 2.75 -2.81 5.24
C PRO A 45 2.30 -1.56 4.47
N SER A 46 3.09 -1.19 3.48
CA SER A 46 2.77 -0.13 2.53
C SER A 46 3.66 -0.24 1.29
N ILE A 47 3.07 -0.20 0.11
CA ILE A 47 3.79 -0.26 -1.15
C ILE A 47 3.31 0.89 -2.04
N LEU A 48 4.26 1.73 -2.51
CA LEU A 48 3.99 2.77 -3.49
C LEU A 48 4.11 2.18 -4.90
N ILE A 49 3.08 2.39 -5.73
CA ILE A 49 3.09 2.09 -7.16
C ILE A 49 3.12 3.43 -7.91
N GLU A 50 4.08 3.55 -8.82
CA GLU A 50 4.17 4.65 -9.77
C GLU A 50 3.93 4.10 -11.18
N ALA A 51 2.80 4.48 -11.80
CA ALA A 51 2.38 4.00 -13.12
C ALA A 51 1.86 5.20 -13.95
N GLY A 52 2.67 5.69 -14.87
CA GLY A 52 2.41 6.96 -15.56
C GLY A 52 2.38 8.12 -14.57
N HIS A 53 1.24 8.81 -14.52
CA HIS A 53 1.03 9.91 -13.56
C HIS A 53 0.36 9.45 -12.25
N HIS A 54 -0.03 8.17 -12.14
CA HIS A 54 -0.66 7.63 -10.93
C HIS A 54 0.39 7.28 -9.87
N ARG A 55 0.13 7.69 -8.64
CA ARG A 55 0.87 7.30 -7.46
C ARG A 55 -0.08 6.70 -6.43
N ILE A 56 -0.03 5.38 -6.33
CA ILE A 56 -1.00 4.56 -5.61
C ILE A 56 -0.31 3.91 -4.43
N LEU A 57 -0.86 4.07 -3.24
CA LEU A 57 -0.46 3.26 -2.07
C LEU A 57 -1.33 2.00 -2.01
N VAL A 58 -0.70 0.86 -1.83
CA VAL A 58 -1.35 -0.36 -1.37
C VAL A 58 -1.07 -0.48 0.12
N ASP A 59 -2.09 -0.28 0.92
CA ASP A 59 -2.09 -0.10 2.36
C ASP A 59 -1.27 1.10 2.86
N ALA A 60 -1.56 1.55 4.08
CA ALA A 60 -0.92 2.67 4.74
C ALA A 60 -0.62 2.33 6.21
N GLY A 61 0.35 1.43 6.39
CA GLY A 61 0.80 0.97 7.70
C GLY A 61 1.62 2.00 8.48
N PRO A 62 1.97 1.69 9.74
CA PRO A 62 2.77 2.56 10.58
C PRO A 62 4.10 2.97 9.92
N GLY A 63 4.41 4.27 9.93
CA GLY A 63 5.66 4.83 9.38
C GLY A 63 5.64 5.12 7.87
N MET A 64 4.55 4.85 7.18
CA MET A 64 4.41 5.08 5.74
C MET A 64 4.78 6.51 5.34
N ARG A 65 4.35 7.53 6.08
CA ARG A 65 4.62 8.93 5.76
C ARG A 65 6.12 9.25 5.76
N GLU A 66 6.81 8.82 6.80
CA GLU A 66 8.25 9.03 6.97
C GLU A 66 9.00 8.30 5.84
N ARG A 67 8.56 7.09 5.50
CA ARG A 67 9.13 6.31 4.40
C ARG A 67 8.88 6.94 3.03
N LEU A 68 7.71 7.53 2.78
CA LEU A 68 7.47 8.33 1.57
C LEU A 68 8.42 9.51 1.48
N PHE A 69 8.63 10.22 2.61
CA PHE A 69 9.56 11.34 2.67
C PHE A 69 11.00 10.90 2.35
N GLU A 70 11.48 9.84 2.98
CA GLU A 70 12.81 9.26 2.70
C GLU A 70 12.92 8.77 1.24
N ALA A 71 11.84 8.26 0.65
CA ALA A 71 11.83 7.77 -0.71
C ALA A 71 11.82 8.87 -1.78
N GLY A 72 11.27 10.05 -1.52
CA GLY A 72 11.14 11.08 -2.57
C GLY A 72 10.69 12.45 -2.06
N GLY A 73 10.95 12.78 -0.78
CA GLY A 73 10.66 14.09 -0.20
C GLY A 73 9.18 14.45 -0.19
N PHE A 74 8.91 15.73 -0.21
CA PHE A 74 7.53 16.26 -0.23
C PHE A 74 6.78 15.91 -1.52
N GLU A 75 7.49 15.73 -2.63
CA GLU A 75 6.88 15.32 -3.90
C GLU A 75 6.28 13.91 -3.82
N ALA A 76 6.96 12.98 -3.16
CA ALA A 76 6.40 11.64 -2.96
C ALA A 76 5.15 11.69 -2.08
N ILE A 77 5.15 12.50 -1.01
CA ILE A 77 4.01 12.67 -0.11
C ILE A 77 2.82 13.33 -0.84
N SER A 78 3.05 14.45 -1.54
CA SER A 78 1.99 15.20 -2.21
C SER A 78 1.50 14.55 -3.49
N GLY A 79 2.32 13.68 -4.06
CA GLY A 79 1.99 12.99 -5.31
C GLY A 79 1.02 11.82 -5.14
N VAL A 80 0.87 11.27 -3.94
CA VAL A 80 -0.10 10.17 -3.70
C VAL A 80 -1.52 10.65 -4.00
N ASP A 81 -2.18 10.02 -4.97
CA ASP A 81 -3.53 10.32 -5.41
C ASP A 81 -4.54 9.22 -5.06
N HIS A 82 -4.07 7.99 -4.83
CA HIS A 82 -4.90 6.83 -4.48
C HIS A 82 -4.34 6.04 -3.30
N VAL A 83 -5.24 5.51 -2.47
CA VAL A 83 -4.94 4.49 -1.45
C VAL A 83 -5.87 3.30 -1.66
N LEU A 84 -5.30 2.14 -1.89
CA LEU A 84 -5.99 0.85 -1.94
C LEU A 84 -5.82 0.18 -0.58
N VAL A 85 -6.90 -0.08 0.11
CA VAL A 85 -6.90 -0.71 1.44
C VAL A 85 -7.31 -2.16 1.29
N THR A 86 -6.43 -3.09 1.68
CA THR A 86 -6.72 -4.53 1.60
C THR A 86 -7.77 -4.94 2.62
N HIS A 87 -7.65 -4.47 3.86
CA HIS A 87 -8.59 -4.71 4.95
C HIS A 87 -8.42 -3.69 6.07
N LEU A 88 -9.29 -3.74 7.09
CA LEU A 88 -9.38 -2.66 8.08
C LEU A 88 -8.55 -2.87 9.35
N HIS A 89 -7.59 -3.80 9.38
CA HIS A 89 -6.65 -3.89 10.49
C HIS A 89 -5.81 -2.60 10.59
N PHE A 90 -5.45 -2.24 11.84
CA PHE A 90 -4.81 -0.95 12.12
C PHE A 90 -3.44 -0.82 11.44
N ASP A 91 -2.71 -1.90 11.31
CA ASP A 91 -1.38 -1.93 10.68
C ASP A 91 -1.42 -1.73 9.16
N HIS A 92 -2.60 -1.81 8.54
CA HIS A 92 -2.84 -1.48 7.13
C HIS A 92 -3.48 -0.10 6.94
N THR A 93 -4.00 0.53 8.01
CA THR A 93 -4.86 1.71 7.87
C THR A 93 -4.44 2.92 8.70
N VAL A 94 -3.63 2.75 9.75
CA VAL A 94 -3.37 3.81 10.74
C VAL A 94 -2.75 5.08 10.14
N SER A 95 -2.00 4.98 9.04
CA SER A 95 -1.36 6.12 8.39
C SER A 95 -2.15 6.71 7.21
N ILE A 96 -3.39 6.26 6.92
CA ILE A 96 -4.22 6.86 5.85
C ILE A 96 -4.45 8.35 6.12
N SER A 97 -4.72 8.73 7.38
CA SER A 97 -4.87 10.13 7.75
C SER A 97 -3.61 10.94 7.48
N SER A 98 -2.42 10.35 7.68
CA SER A 98 -1.15 10.98 7.36
C SER A 98 -0.94 11.16 5.85
N ALA A 99 -1.28 10.16 5.04
CA ALA A 99 -1.24 10.29 3.56
C ALA A 99 -2.17 11.41 3.08
N TRP A 100 -3.37 11.48 3.64
CA TRP A 100 -4.36 12.49 3.31
C TRP A 100 -3.91 13.90 3.69
N LEU A 101 -3.68 14.15 4.98
CA LEU A 101 -3.44 15.49 5.51
C LEU A 101 -2.04 16.02 5.13
N SER A 102 -1.00 15.17 5.17
CA SER A 102 0.33 15.59 4.74
C SER A 102 0.39 15.82 3.22
N GLY A 103 -0.25 14.96 2.42
CA GLY A 103 -0.34 15.16 0.99
C GLY A 103 -0.97 16.52 0.64
N TRP A 104 -2.08 16.87 1.29
CA TRP A 104 -2.73 18.16 1.16
C TRP A 104 -1.81 19.32 1.58
N LEU A 105 -1.24 19.23 2.78
CA LEU A 105 -0.39 20.29 3.34
C LEU A 105 0.83 20.57 2.46
N PHE A 106 1.46 19.51 1.93
CA PHE A 106 2.67 19.62 1.13
C PHE A 106 2.44 19.72 -0.39
N GLY A 107 1.23 19.99 -0.83
CA GLY A 107 1.02 20.44 -2.22
C GLY A 107 0.02 19.66 -3.06
N ARG A 108 -0.57 18.54 -2.60
CA ARG A 108 -1.65 17.91 -3.36
C ARG A 108 -2.84 18.86 -3.48
N ARG A 109 -3.32 19.05 -4.72
CA ARG A 109 -4.45 19.94 -5.06
C ARG A 109 -5.61 19.19 -5.72
N VAL A 110 -5.61 17.88 -5.61
CA VAL A 110 -6.69 16.99 -6.05
C VAL A 110 -7.18 16.18 -4.85
N PRO A 111 -8.43 15.70 -4.85
CA PRO A 111 -8.93 14.83 -3.80
C PRO A 111 -8.07 13.57 -3.65
N LEU A 112 -7.88 13.07 -2.42
CA LEU A 112 -7.34 11.74 -2.22
C LEU A 112 -8.47 10.71 -2.43
N VAL A 113 -8.23 9.77 -3.32
CA VAL A 113 -9.14 8.64 -3.53
C VAL A 113 -8.74 7.48 -2.60
N VAL A 114 -9.66 7.03 -1.76
CA VAL A 114 -9.48 5.87 -0.88
C VAL A 114 -10.46 4.79 -1.29
N GLN A 115 -9.96 3.64 -1.70
CA GLN A 115 -10.77 2.47 -2.06
C GLN A 115 -10.41 1.30 -1.16
N GLY A 116 -11.42 0.60 -0.64
CA GLY A 116 -11.21 -0.53 0.26
C GLY A 116 -12.49 -1.29 0.53
N PRO A 117 -12.46 -2.31 1.40
CA PRO A 117 -13.62 -3.13 1.70
C PRO A 117 -14.70 -2.36 2.45
N SER A 118 -15.86 -2.99 2.60
CA SER A 118 -16.96 -2.45 3.40
C SER A 118 -16.49 -2.04 4.80
N GLY A 119 -16.90 -0.85 5.24
CA GLY A 119 -16.48 -0.20 6.49
C GLY A 119 -15.44 0.91 6.30
N ILE A 120 -14.70 0.95 5.16
CA ILE A 120 -13.70 2.00 4.91
C ILE A 120 -14.35 3.40 4.86
N LYS A 121 -15.56 3.50 4.31
CA LYS A 121 -16.27 4.77 4.25
C LYS A 121 -16.58 5.32 5.64
N SER A 122 -17.14 4.49 6.50
CA SER A 122 -17.40 4.86 7.90
C SER A 122 -16.11 5.22 8.65
N MET A 123 -15.03 4.47 8.47
CA MET A 123 -13.72 4.77 9.05
C MET A 123 -13.26 6.17 8.64
N MET A 124 -13.25 6.47 7.34
CA MET A 124 -12.76 7.75 6.83
C MET A 124 -13.65 8.92 7.24
N GLU A 125 -14.96 8.74 7.32
CA GLU A 125 -15.89 9.76 7.85
C GLU A 125 -15.58 10.12 9.31
N HIS A 126 -15.22 9.14 10.16
CA HIS A 126 -14.84 9.38 11.54
C HIS A 126 -13.46 10.03 11.65
N ILE A 127 -12.50 9.61 10.82
CA ILE A 127 -11.17 10.24 10.73
C ILE A 127 -11.30 11.70 10.28
N GLN A 128 -12.12 12.00 9.28
CA GLN A 128 -12.37 13.37 8.82
C GLN A 128 -12.95 14.24 9.95
N LYS A 129 -13.94 13.73 10.68
CA LYS A 129 -14.49 14.44 11.84
C LYS A 129 -13.45 14.69 12.94
N ALA A 130 -12.56 13.72 13.18
CA ALA A 130 -11.51 13.86 14.17
C ALA A 130 -10.53 14.99 13.85
N TYR A 131 -10.28 15.25 12.57
CA TYR A 131 -9.37 16.30 12.11
C TYR A 131 -10.07 17.58 11.63
N GLN A 132 -11.39 17.69 11.79
CA GLN A 132 -12.18 18.82 11.27
C GLN A 132 -11.65 20.17 11.74
N TRP A 133 -11.22 20.28 13.01
CA TRP A 133 -10.66 21.50 13.55
C TRP A 133 -9.38 21.94 12.80
N ASP A 134 -8.47 21.02 12.53
CA ASP A 134 -7.21 21.32 11.82
C ASP A 134 -7.48 21.70 10.36
N ILE A 135 -8.44 21.03 9.73
CA ILE A 135 -8.85 21.34 8.35
C ILE A 135 -9.41 22.76 8.28
N ASP A 136 -10.39 23.09 9.15
CA ASP A 136 -11.04 24.40 9.16
C ASP A 136 -10.03 25.52 9.43
N TYR A 137 -9.12 25.30 10.39
CA TYR A 137 -8.05 26.25 10.70
C TYR A 137 -7.13 26.49 9.49
N ARG A 138 -6.66 25.45 8.83
CA ARG A 138 -5.76 25.58 7.66
C ARG A 138 -6.44 26.27 6.49
N VAL A 139 -7.68 25.94 6.21
CA VAL A 139 -8.47 26.63 5.17
C VAL A 139 -8.66 28.09 5.52
N MET A 140 -8.96 28.41 6.78
CA MET A 140 -9.09 29.78 7.26
C MET A 140 -7.81 30.60 7.10
N VAL A 141 -6.62 30.00 7.26
CA VAL A 141 -5.34 30.68 7.08
C VAL A 141 -4.81 30.61 5.64
N GLY A 142 -5.62 30.14 4.69
CA GLY A 142 -5.33 30.25 3.26
C GLY A 142 -4.78 28.99 2.57
N VAL A 143 -4.75 27.83 3.25
CA VAL A 143 -4.41 26.59 2.55
C VAL A 143 -5.56 26.22 1.60
N PRO A 144 -5.30 25.98 0.31
CA PRO A 144 -6.34 25.64 -0.67
C PRO A 144 -7.11 24.37 -0.27
N VAL A 145 -8.44 24.43 -0.33
CA VAL A 145 -9.34 23.37 0.19
C VAL A 145 -9.32 22.09 -0.66
N GLU A 146 -9.02 22.19 -1.95
CA GLU A 146 -9.17 21.10 -2.93
C GLU A 146 -8.39 19.83 -2.55
N GLY A 147 -7.18 19.98 -2.00
CA GLY A 147 -6.37 18.86 -1.55
C GLY A 147 -6.85 18.19 -0.25
N SER A 148 -7.77 18.84 0.49
CA SER A 148 -8.39 18.26 1.70
C SER A 148 -9.56 17.36 1.38
N GLU A 149 -10.04 17.35 0.15
CA GLU A 149 -11.19 16.54 -0.25
C GLU A 149 -10.82 15.04 -0.28
N LEU A 150 -11.81 14.22 0.10
CA LEU A 150 -11.73 12.76 0.08
C LEU A 150 -12.79 12.18 -0.85
N VAL A 151 -12.39 11.23 -1.68
CA VAL A 151 -13.29 10.38 -2.45
C VAL A 151 -13.16 8.95 -1.94
N VAL A 152 -14.07 8.54 -1.07
CA VAL A 152 -14.03 7.21 -0.45
C VAL A 152 -15.02 6.27 -1.12
N LYS A 153 -14.54 5.11 -1.57
CA LYS A 153 -15.34 4.09 -2.23
C LYS A 153 -15.18 2.74 -1.54
N GLU A 154 -16.27 2.16 -1.11
CA GLU A 154 -16.31 0.74 -0.74
C GLU A 154 -16.33 -0.08 -2.03
N VAL A 155 -15.43 -1.04 -2.11
CA VAL A 155 -15.25 -1.91 -3.27
C VAL A 155 -15.31 -3.37 -2.86
N SER A 156 -15.73 -4.20 -3.78
CA SER A 156 -15.73 -5.66 -3.67
C SER A 156 -15.03 -6.27 -4.88
N GLU A 157 -15.29 -7.53 -5.20
CA GLU A 157 -14.70 -8.20 -6.37
C GLU A 157 -15.06 -7.48 -7.68
N GLY A 158 -14.10 -7.36 -8.58
CA GLY A 158 -14.24 -6.81 -9.93
C GLY A 158 -13.30 -5.65 -10.22
N VAL A 159 -13.47 -5.06 -11.40
CA VAL A 159 -12.69 -3.89 -11.83
C VAL A 159 -13.16 -2.65 -11.06
N ILE A 160 -12.26 -2.04 -10.33
CA ILE A 160 -12.55 -0.87 -9.48
C ILE A 160 -12.01 0.45 -10.05
N LEU A 161 -11.05 0.36 -10.98
CA LEU A 161 -10.49 1.48 -11.72
C LEU A 161 -10.04 1.03 -13.09
N GLU A 162 -10.36 1.80 -14.13
CA GLU A 162 -9.85 1.60 -15.48
C GLU A 162 -9.72 2.96 -16.17
N GLN A 163 -8.48 3.41 -16.35
CA GLN A 163 -8.20 4.69 -17.00
C GLN A 163 -6.74 4.77 -17.48
N GLN A 164 -6.53 5.40 -18.62
CA GLN A 164 -5.20 5.76 -19.15
C GLN A 164 -4.17 4.61 -19.15
N GLY A 165 -4.63 3.38 -19.44
CA GLY A 165 -3.80 2.19 -19.47
C GLY A 165 -3.59 1.51 -18.11
N LEU A 166 -4.06 2.11 -17.03
CA LEU A 166 -4.11 1.51 -15.71
C LEU A 166 -5.44 0.81 -15.48
N ARG A 167 -5.39 -0.43 -15.02
CA ARG A 167 -6.56 -1.20 -14.58
C ARG A 167 -6.29 -1.83 -13.24
N ILE A 168 -7.21 -1.63 -12.30
CA ILE A 168 -7.15 -2.22 -10.97
C ILE A 168 -8.35 -3.12 -10.77
N THR A 169 -8.09 -4.36 -10.40
CA THR A 169 -9.11 -5.36 -10.09
C THR A 169 -8.96 -5.79 -8.63
N ALA A 170 -10.02 -5.69 -7.86
CA ALA A 170 -10.10 -6.25 -6.52
C ALA A 170 -10.63 -7.69 -6.58
N PHE A 171 -10.19 -8.54 -5.66
CA PHE A 171 -10.70 -9.88 -5.47
C PHE A 171 -10.69 -10.27 -4.00
N GLN A 172 -11.55 -11.20 -3.60
CA GLN A 172 -11.68 -11.60 -2.20
C GLN A 172 -10.56 -12.56 -1.81
N VAL A 173 -10.09 -12.43 -0.56
CA VAL A 173 -9.15 -13.37 0.07
C VAL A 173 -9.63 -13.71 1.48
N GLU A 174 -9.16 -14.83 2.01
CA GLU A 174 -9.60 -15.37 3.30
C GLU A 174 -8.65 -14.93 4.42
N HIS A 175 -9.09 -14.02 5.29
CA HIS A 175 -8.28 -13.56 6.42
C HIS A 175 -9.05 -13.57 7.77
N MET A 176 -10.36 -13.81 7.76
CA MET A 176 -11.16 -13.82 8.98
C MET A 176 -11.29 -15.24 9.55
N PRO A 177 -11.00 -15.44 10.84
CA PRO A 177 -11.01 -16.78 11.46
C PRO A 177 -12.42 -17.32 11.71
N VAL A 178 -13.46 -16.52 11.48
CA VAL A 178 -14.85 -16.88 11.78
C VAL A 178 -15.69 -16.94 10.51
N ASP A 179 -16.65 -17.85 10.49
CA ASP A 179 -17.56 -18.01 9.37
C ASP A 179 -18.47 -16.78 9.17
N LEU A 180 -19.04 -16.65 7.97
CA LEU A 180 -19.83 -15.48 7.58
C LEU A 180 -21.01 -15.21 8.53
N LYS A 181 -21.66 -16.26 9.05
CA LYS A 181 -22.80 -16.11 9.96
C LYS A 181 -22.36 -15.55 11.31
N THR A 182 -21.25 -16.03 11.83
CA THR A 182 -20.64 -15.50 13.07
C THR A 182 -20.21 -14.06 12.90
N ARG A 183 -19.61 -13.70 11.76
CA ARG A 183 -19.23 -12.31 11.43
C ARG A 183 -20.45 -11.41 11.40
N GLU A 184 -21.54 -11.84 10.76
CA GLU A 184 -22.80 -11.10 10.69
C GLU A 184 -23.42 -10.87 12.08
N LEU A 185 -23.46 -11.92 12.91
CA LEU A 185 -23.95 -11.86 14.28
C LEU A 185 -23.14 -10.90 15.17
N LEU A 186 -21.84 -10.80 14.94
CA LEU A 186 -20.94 -9.90 15.67
C LEU A 186 -20.90 -8.49 15.07
N GLY A 187 -21.61 -8.25 13.96
CA GLY A 187 -21.57 -6.99 13.23
C GLY A 187 -20.20 -6.69 12.60
N LEU A 188 -19.34 -7.71 12.46
CA LEU A 188 -18.06 -7.57 11.79
C LEU A 188 -18.28 -7.47 10.29
N ARG A 189 -18.21 -6.25 9.80
CA ARG A 189 -18.29 -5.93 8.37
C ARG A 189 -16.88 -5.84 7.81
N GLY A 190 -16.76 -6.11 6.55
CA GLY A 190 -15.50 -6.00 5.81
C GLY A 190 -15.05 -7.36 5.32
N GLU A 191 -14.58 -7.32 4.10
CA GLU A 191 -13.90 -8.40 3.41
C GLU A 191 -12.42 -8.10 3.44
N THR A 192 -11.58 -9.10 3.24
CA THR A 192 -10.18 -8.86 2.90
C THR A 192 -10.04 -8.96 1.39
N LEU A 193 -9.33 -8.00 0.81
CA LEU A 193 -9.14 -7.87 -0.62
C LEU A 193 -7.68 -8.09 -1.00
N GLY A 194 -7.48 -8.86 -2.06
CA GLY A 194 -6.28 -8.79 -2.87
C GLY A 194 -6.52 -7.83 -4.04
N TYR A 195 -5.45 -7.31 -4.61
CA TYR A 195 -5.52 -6.43 -5.76
C TYR A 195 -4.63 -6.93 -6.89
N ARG A 196 -5.15 -6.85 -8.12
CA ARG A 196 -4.37 -6.97 -9.34
C ARG A 196 -4.30 -5.60 -10.01
N VAL A 197 -3.09 -5.16 -10.31
CA VAL A 197 -2.80 -3.89 -10.99
C VAL A 197 -2.16 -4.23 -12.33
N ASP A 198 -2.82 -3.84 -13.41
CA ASP A 198 -2.33 -3.97 -14.78
C ASP A 198 -2.06 -2.57 -15.34
N TYR A 199 -0.88 -2.36 -15.92
CA TYR A 199 -0.51 -1.11 -16.57
C TYR A 199 0.34 -1.36 -17.82
N LYS A 200 -0.20 -1.01 -19.00
CA LYS A 200 0.52 -1.07 -20.28
C LYS A 200 1.29 -2.38 -20.53
N GLY A 201 0.68 -3.51 -20.20
CA GLY A 201 1.25 -4.85 -20.40
C GLY A 201 1.96 -5.43 -19.17
N HIS A 202 2.25 -4.62 -18.15
CA HIS A 202 2.77 -5.09 -16.86
C HIS A 202 1.63 -5.49 -15.92
N SER A 203 1.89 -6.46 -15.05
CA SER A 203 0.90 -7.00 -14.12
C SER A 203 1.49 -7.34 -12.76
N VAL A 204 0.85 -6.85 -11.70
CA VAL A 204 1.25 -7.11 -10.32
C VAL A 204 0.04 -7.55 -9.52
N VAL A 205 0.22 -8.57 -8.67
CA VAL A 205 -0.80 -9.02 -7.73
C VAL A 205 -0.30 -8.86 -6.31
N PHE A 206 -1.16 -8.31 -5.46
CA PHE A 206 -0.98 -8.15 -4.01
C PHE A 206 -1.97 -9.06 -3.31
N SER A 207 -1.48 -9.96 -2.45
CA SER A 207 -2.36 -10.89 -1.74
C SER A 207 -3.27 -10.22 -0.71
N GLY A 208 -2.85 -9.08 -0.12
CA GLY A 208 -3.34 -8.70 1.20
C GLY A 208 -2.98 -9.78 2.20
N ASP A 209 -3.51 -9.69 3.42
CA ASP A 209 -3.38 -10.76 4.40
C ASP A 209 -4.34 -11.88 4.06
N THR A 210 -3.87 -13.13 4.07
CA THR A 210 -4.72 -14.24 3.63
C THR A 210 -4.26 -15.61 4.11
N LYS A 211 -5.22 -16.45 4.45
CA LYS A 211 -5.01 -17.89 4.57
C LYS A 211 -5.27 -18.54 3.21
N THR A 212 -4.22 -18.90 2.55
CA THR A 212 -4.31 -19.46 1.21
C THR A 212 -4.77 -20.92 1.21
N SER A 213 -5.62 -21.27 0.28
CA SER A 213 -6.10 -22.61 0.01
C SER A 213 -6.03 -22.95 -1.48
N THR A 214 -6.34 -24.19 -1.83
CA THR A 214 -6.45 -24.62 -3.25
C THR A 214 -7.62 -23.97 -4.01
N LYS A 215 -8.47 -23.22 -3.31
CA LYS A 215 -9.64 -22.54 -3.86
C LYS A 215 -9.50 -21.01 -3.83
N SER A 216 -8.38 -20.50 -3.32
CA SER A 216 -8.18 -19.06 -3.21
C SER A 216 -8.13 -18.38 -4.57
N ASP A 217 -8.83 -17.26 -4.70
CA ASP A 217 -8.89 -16.47 -5.94
C ASP A 217 -7.54 -15.91 -6.36
N ILE A 218 -6.58 -15.82 -5.46
CA ILE A 218 -5.21 -15.45 -5.78
C ILE A 218 -4.58 -16.36 -6.84
N LEU A 219 -4.99 -17.63 -6.92
CA LEU A 219 -4.54 -18.58 -7.95
C LEU A 219 -5.04 -18.16 -9.35
N LYS A 220 -6.25 -17.59 -9.43
CA LYS A 220 -6.85 -17.10 -10.69
C LYS A 220 -6.19 -15.79 -11.11
N TYR A 221 -6.13 -14.82 -10.19
CA TYR A 221 -5.65 -13.48 -10.51
C TYR A 221 -4.13 -13.38 -10.61
N GLY A 222 -3.38 -14.27 -9.94
CA GLY A 222 -1.93 -14.35 -9.97
C GLY A 222 -1.34 -15.14 -11.12
N GLN A 223 -2.18 -15.74 -11.99
CA GLN A 223 -1.69 -16.60 -13.07
C GLN A 223 -0.83 -15.83 -14.08
N GLY A 224 0.46 -16.20 -14.17
CA GLY A 224 1.40 -15.69 -15.17
C GLY A 224 1.70 -14.20 -15.09
N VAL A 225 1.46 -13.55 -13.93
CA VAL A 225 1.74 -12.13 -13.74
C VAL A 225 3.26 -11.86 -13.66
N ASP A 226 3.66 -10.62 -13.89
CA ASP A 226 5.07 -10.24 -13.72
C ASP A 226 5.49 -10.38 -12.26
N LEU A 227 4.72 -9.83 -11.34
CA LEU A 227 5.00 -9.90 -9.91
C LEU A 227 3.81 -10.47 -9.13
N LEU A 228 4.06 -11.44 -8.26
CA LEU A 228 3.10 -11.90 -7.25
C LEU A 228 3.67 -11.64 -5.86
N ILE A 229 3.12 -10.62 -5.20
CA ILE A 229 3.52 -10.19 -3.86
C ILE A 229 2.57 -10.83 -2.84
N HIS A 230 3.13 -11.61 -1.93
CA HIS A 230 2.36 -12.38 -0.96
C HIS A 230 2.86 -12.17 0.46
N GLU A 231 1.93 -12.10 1.42
CA GLU A 231 2.24 -12.14 2.83
C GLU A 231 2.78 -13.51 3.24
N VAL A 232 3.42 -13.59 4.39
CA VAL A 232 3.89 -14.88 4.93
C VAL A 232 4.02 -14.86 6.45
N GLN A 233 3.56 -15.96 7.07
CA GLN A 233 3.82 -16.23 8.48
C GLN A 233 4.63 -17.50 8.67
N VAL A 234 5.80 -17.36 9.30
CA VAL A 234 6.63 -18.51 9.71
C VAL A 234 6.15 -19.01 11.06
N PRO A 235 5.81 -20.30 11.17
CA PRO A 235 5.48 -20.90 12.46
C PRO A 235 6.64 -20.77 13.47
N SER A 236 6.33 -20.63 14.75
CA SER A 236 7.35 -20.51 15.78
C SER A 236 8.26 -21.75 15.81
N PRO A 237 9.59 -21.58 15.85
CA PRO A 237 10.51 -22.72 15.93
C PRO A 237 10.21 -23.60 17.13
N GLY A 238 10.11 -24.92 16.90
CA GLY A 238 9.86 -25.89 17.96
C GLY A 238 8.42 -25.96 18.49
N ALA A 239 7.49 -25.18 17.92
CA ALA A 239 6.08 -25.32 18.28
C ALA A 239 5.54 -26.67 17.78
N THR A 240 4.75 -27.33 18.64
CA THR A 240 4.06 -28.57 18.23
C THR A 240 2.98 -28.28 17.19
N PRO A 241 2.55 -29.27 16.40
CA PRO A 241 1.41 -29.11 15.51
C PRO A 241 0.16 -28.58 16.21
N GLU A 242 -0.12 -29.03 17.44
CA GLU A 242 -1.26 -28.58 18.24
C GLU A 242 -1.12 -27.13 18.67
N ALA A 243 0.08 -26.67 19.05
CA ALA A 243 0.35 -25.28 19.38
C ALA A 243 0.19 -24.38 18.15
N ASN A 244 0.61 -24.84 16.98
CA ASN A 244 0.41 -24.11 15.72
C ASN A 244 -1.07 -24.03 15.32
N LEU A 245 -1.83 -25.11 15.51
CA LEU A 245 -3.29 -25.12 15.28
C LEU A 245 -4.04 -24.20 16.25
N ALA A 246 -3.56 -24.06 17.49
CA ALA A 246 -4.12 -23.14 18.47
C ALA A 246 -3.72 -21.67 18.23
N ASN A 247 -2.78 -21.39 17.34
CA ASN A 247 -2.34 -20.05 17.01
C ASN A 247 -3.31 -19.40 16.03
N VAL A 248 -4.15 -18.50 16.52
CA VAL A 248 -5.15 -17.77 15.73
C VAL A 248 -4.49 -17.04 14.53
N SER A 249 -3.31 -16.47 14.72
CA SER A 249 -2.59 -15.79 13.63
C SER A 249 -2.28 -16.77 12.49
N LEU A 250 -1.78 -17.98 12.77
CA LEU A 250 -1.53 -19.02 11.76
C LEU A 250 -2.80 -19.52 11.05
N SER A 251 -3.97 -19.34 11.67
CA SER A 251 -5.25 -19.73 11.04
C SER A 251 -5.73 -18.73 9.97
N VAL A 252 -5.16 -17.53 9.95
CA VAL A 252 -5.57 -16.44 9.06
C VAL A 252 -4.44 -15.93 8.15
N HIS A 253 -3.21 -16.42 8.34
CA HIS A 253 -2.05 -16.14 7.50
C HIS A 253 -1.50 -17.41 6.85
N SER A 254 -0.76 -17.23 5.76
CA SER A 254 -0.19 -18.32 4.98
C SER A 254 1.22 -18.66 5.40
N THR A 255 1.51 -19.96 5.55
CA THR A 255 2.86 -20.47 5.79
C THR A 255 3.72 -20.47 4.50
N PRO A 256 5.06 -20.54 4.60
CA PRO A 256 5.93 -20.65 3.42
C PRO A 256 5.58 -21.82 2.49
N ALA A 257 5.08 -22.93 3.05
CA ALA A 257 4.62 -24.08 2.27
C ALA A 257 3.36 -23.77 1.44
N GLU A 258 2.38 -23.12 2.05
CA GLU A 258 1.13 -22.70 1.39
C GLU A 258 1.41 -21.64 0.31
N VAL A 259 2.25 -20.67 0.62
CA VAL A 259 2.63 -19.63 -0.35
C VAL A 259 3.47 -20.22 -1.49
N GLY A 260 4.40 -21.13 -1.18
CA GLY A 260 5.16 -21.87 -2.19
C GLY A 260 4.26 -22.64 -3.16
N PHE A 261 3.17 -23.24 -2.66
CA PHE A 261 2.14 -23.85 -3.51
C PHE A 261 1.47 -22.82 -4.43
N VAL A 262 1.11 -21.63 -3.91
CA VAL A 262 0.54 -20.54 -4.72
C VAL A 262 1.49 -20.13 -5.83
N PHE A 263 2.76 -19.87 -5.50
CA PHE A 263 3.76 -19.48 -6.48
C PHE A 263 3.96 -20.55 -7.57
N ALA A 264 4.02 -21.83 -7.17
CA ALA A 264 4.15 -22.93 -8.11
C ALA A 264 2.96 -23.08 -9.06
N LYS A 265 1.75 -22.77 -8.60
CA LYS A 265 0.52 -22.82 -9.41
C LYS A 265 0.35 -21.58 -10.26
N SER A 266 0.61 -20.40 -9.72
CA SER A 266 0.44 -19.13 -10.43
C SER A 266 1.55 -18.84 -11.43
N ARG A 267 2.77 -19.35 -11.20
CA ARG A 267 3.94 -19.17 -12.09
C ARG A 267 4.18 -17.69 -12.47
N PRO A 268 4.32 -16.78 -11.47
CA PRO A 268 4.69 -15.41 -11.78
C PRO A 268 6.10 -15.36 -12.38
N LYS A 269 6.43 -14.29 -13.13
CA LYS A 269 7.82 -14.07 -13.57
C LYS A 269 8.74 -13.85 -12.35
N MET A 270 8.23 -13.22 -11.27
CA MET A 270 8.91 -13.06 -9.98
C MET A 270 7.91 -13.20 -8.82
N ALA A 271 8.20 -14.12 -7.91
CA ALA A 271 7.50 -14.26 -6.63
C ALA A 271 8.16 -13.40 -5.56
N ILE A 272 7.36 -12.73 -4.71
CA ILE A 272 7.87 -11.79 -3.72
C ILE A 272 7.16 -11.99 -2.39
N TYR A 273 7.93 -12.08 -1.31
CA TYR A 273 7.41 -11.99 0.05
C TYR A 273 7.40 -10.54 0.56
N SER A 274 6.30 -10.13 1.15
CA SER A 274 6.13 -8.91 1.95
C SER A 274 5.24 -9.22 3.14
N HIS A 275 4.94 -8.26 4.03
CA HIS A 275 4.17 -8.50 5.24
C HIS A 275 4.65 -9.77 5.99
N ILE A 276 5.89 -9.69 6.49
CA ILE A 276 6.61 -10.86 7.03
C ILE A 276 6.35 -11.01 8.52
N ILE A 277 5.84 -12.16 8.93
CA ILE A 277 5.53 -12.51 10.32
C ILE A 277 6.38 -13.71 10.74
N PRO A 278 7.22 -13.62 11.79
CA PRO A 278 7.60 -12.40 12.52
C PRO A 278 8.59 -11.52 11.70
N PRO A 279 8.70 -10.22 12.00
CA PRO A 279 9.56 -9.29 11.22
C PRO A 279 11.04 -9.65 11.18
N GLY A 280 11.54 -10.38 12.16
CA GLY A 280 12.94 -10.83 12.23
C GLY A 280 13.25 -12.07 11.38
N THR A 281 12.29 -12.59 10.61
CA THR A 281 12.53 -13.72 9.70
C THR A 281 13.44 -13.28 8.55
N THR A 282 14.52 -14.02 8.32
CA THR A 282 15.49 -13.69 7.29
C THR A 282 15.04 -14.12 5.89
N ALA A 283 15.59 -13.48 4.86
CA ALA A 283 15.36 -13.89 3.47
C ALA A 283 15.85 -15.33 3.21
N GLU A 284 16.94 -15.73 3.84
CA GLU A 284 17.51 -17.09 3.75
C GLU A 284 16.52 -18.11 4.33
N ASP A 285 15.98 -17.86 5.53
CA ASP A 285 15.02 -18.75 6.18
C ASP A 285 13.75 -18.92 5.32
N LEU A 286 13.16 -17.82 4.85
CA LEU A 286 11.99 -17.87 3.98
C LEU A 286 12.26 -18.63 2.68
N THR A 287 13.39 -18.35 2.05
CA THR A 287 13.79 -19.05 0.82
C THR A 287 13.94 -20.55 1.08
N LYS A 288 14.64 -20.92 2.14
CA LYS A 288 14.84 -22.34 2.52
C LYS A 288 13.51 -23.06 2.80
N LEU A 289 12.58 -22.39 3.50
CA LEU A 289 11.28 -22.98 3.83
C LEU A 289 10.37 -23.10 2.59
N THR A 290 10.54 -22.26 1.60
CA THR A 290 9.70 -22.22 0.38
C THR A 290 10.21 -23.17 -0.71
N ARG A 291 11.52 -23.35 -0.84
CA ARG A 291 12.15 -24.13 -1.93
C ARG A 291 11.64 -25.56 -2.11
N PRO A 292 11.20 -26.29 -1.08
CA PRO A 292 10.57 -27.61 -1.28
C PRO A 292 9.27 -27.57 -2.10
N TYR A 293 8.64 -26.42 -2.23
CA TYR A 293 7.33 -26.22 -2.87
C TYR A 293 7.39 -25.36 -4.13
N TYR A 294 8.42 -24.53 -4.28
CA TYR A 294 8.58 -23.61 -5.40
C TYR A 294 10.05 -23.41 -5.77
N ASP A 295 10.39 -23.71 -7.01
CA ASP A 295 11.77 -23.62 -7.57
C ASP A 295 11.99 -22.40 -8.47
N GLY A 296 10.94 -21.62 -8.76
CA GLY A 296 11.00 -20.43 -9.62
C GLY A 296 11.69 -19.22 -8.98
N PRO A 297 11.74 -18.08 -9.71
CA PRO A 297 12.30 -16.83 -9.21
C PRO A 297 11.58 -16.34 -7.95
N LEU A 298 12.34 -16.12 -6.87
CA LEU A 298 11.81 -15.73 -5.57
C LEU A 298 12.71 -14.66 -4.93
N THR A 299 12.12 -13.60 -4.44
CA THR A 299 12.79 -12.60 -3.61
C THR A 299 11.98 -12.29 -2.35
N VAL A 300 12.66 -11.78 -1.33
CA VAL A 300 12.05 -11.34 -0.07
C VAL A 300 12.22 -9.84 0.02
N ALA A 301 11.10 -9.13 0.03
CA ALA A 301 11.14 -7.68 0.09
C ALA A 301 11.71 -7.19 1.42
N HIS A 302 12.35 -6.05 1.37
CA HIS A 302 12.77 -5.22 2.50
C HIS A 302 12.39 -3.77 2.25
N ASP A 303 12.36 -2.98 3.30
CA ASP A 303 12.00 -1.58 3.20
C ASP A 303 12.97 -0.85 2.26
N PHE A 304 12.42 -0.04 1.36
CA PHE A 304 13.08 0.66 0.23
C PHE A 304 13.54 -0.22 -0.94
N MET A 305 13.26 -1.52 -0.95
CA MET A 305 13.40 -2.26 -2.20
C MET A 305 12.55 -1.60 -3.29
N GLU A 306 13.13 -1.36 -4.44
CA GLU A 306 12.45 -0.84 -5.63
C GLU A 306 12.45 -1.89 -6.73
N ILE A 307 11.31 -2.06 -7.39
CA ILE A 307 11.17 -2.90 -8.56
C ILE A 307 10.66 -2.06 -9.72
N THR A 308 11.38 -2.10 -10.82
CA THR A 308 10.97 -1.44 -12.07
C THR A 308 10.60 -2.50 -13.11
N LEU A 309 9.39 -2.41 -13.64
CA LEU A 309 8.92 -3.17 -14.78
C LEU A 309 9.01 -2.30 -16.04
N SER A 310 9.78 -2.75 -17.04
CA SER A 310 9.99 -2.00 -18.29
C SER A 310 10.17 -2.98 -19.45
N GLY A 311 9.28 -2.98 -20.41
CA GLY A 311 9.26 -4.00 -21.46
C GLY A 311 9.16 -5.41 -20.85
N ASP A 312 10.09 -6.30 -21.18
CA ASP A 312 10.16 -7.66 -20.61
C ASP A 312 11.07 -7.75 -19.36
N GLU A 313 11.65 -6.64 -18.93
CA GLU A 313 12.64 -6.62 -17.85
C GLU A 313 11.99 -6.36 -16.49
N ILE A 314 12.49 -7.06 -15.47
CA ILE A 314 12.22 -6.85 -14.05
C ILE A 314 13.55 -6.45 -13.41
N ILE A 315 13.66 -5.17 -13.05
CA ILE A 315 14.88 -4.62 -12.44
C ILE A 315 14.61 -4.46 -10.94
N ILE A 316 15.42 -5.10 -10.11
CA ILE A 316 15.35 -5.03 -8.65
C ILE A 316 16.54 -4.26 -8.13
N GLY A 317 16.31 -3.30 -7.28
CA GLY A 317 17.33 -2.49 -6.63
C GLY A 317 16.80 -1.90 -5.33
N ASP A 318 17.58 -1.02 -4.75
CA ASP A 318 17.19 -0.23 -3.60
C ASP A 318 16.94 1.21 -4.03
N ARG A 319 15.86 1.79 -3.54
CA ARG A 319 15.61 3.21 -3.71
C ARG A 319 16.60 3.99 -2.84
N GLU A 320 17.34 4.90 -3.47
CA GLU A 320 18.21 5.82 -2.73
C GLU A 320 17.35 6.65 -1.77
N LYS A 321 17.71 6.63 -0.49
CA LYS A 321 17.08 7.49 0.50
C LYS A 321 17.49 8.92 0.23
N GLN A 322 16.52 9.79 0.05
CA GLN A 322 16.79 11.22 0.16
C GLN A 322 17.15 11.47 1.63
N GLY A 323 18.43 11.76 1.90
CA GLY A 323 18.87 12.18 3.22
C GLY A 323 18.04 13.39 3.67
N ASP A 324 18.03 13.68 4.97
CA ASP A 324 17.53 14.94 5.51
C ASP A 324 18.32 16.07 4.83
N GLY A 325 17.94 16.36 3.58
CA GLY A 325 18.54 17.44 2.81
C GLY A 325 18.47 18.67 3.72
N LYS A 326 19.59 19.36 3.89
CA LYS A 326 19.61 20.64 4.56
C LYS A 326 18.42 21.41 4.02
N PHE A 327 17.36 21.49 4.82
CA PHE A 327 16.23 22.35 4.50
C PHE A 327 16.85 23.73 4.26
N GLU A 328 16.83 24.18 3.02
CA GLU A 328 16.87 25.61 2.79
C GLU A 328 15.51 26.10 3.30
N ASP A 329 15.48 26.47 4.57
CA ASP A 329 14.34 27.00 5.34
C ASP A 329 13.74 28.28 4.74
N SER A 330 14.05 28.63 3.51
CA SER A 330 13.84 29.98 3.02
C SER A 330 12.62 30.21 2.14
N LYS A 331 11.69 29.24 1.97
CA LYS A 331 10.55 29.52 1.06
C LYS A 331 9.15 29.02 1.46
N VAL A 332 8.97 28.39 2.60
CA VAL A 332 7.66 27.79 2.92
C VAL A 332 6.91 28.53 4.05
N LEU A 333 7.53 29.44 4.78
CA LEU A 333 6.89 30.12 5.92
C LEU A 333 6.91 31.65 5.86
N ASP A 334 7.39 32.31 4.79
CA ASP A 334 7.46 33.77 4.68
C ASP A 334 6.56 34.36 3.57
N GLU A 335 5.46 33.67 3.18
CA GLU A 335 4.40 34.30 2.38
C GLU A 335 3.03 34.04 2.95
#